data_dbb4fe01a88918ed51a335cdb74f29bf
#
_entry.id   dbb4fe01a88918ed51a335cdb74f29bf
#
_cell.length_a   1.000
_cell.length_b   1.000
_cell.length_c   1.000
_cell.angle_alpha   90.00
_cell.angle_beta   90.00
_cell.angle_gamma   90.00
#
_symmetry.space_group_name_H-M   'P 1'
#
loop_
_entity.id
_entity.type
_entity.pdbx_description
1 polymer ?
#
loop_
_entity_poly.entity_id
_entity_poly.type
_entity_poly.pdbx_seq_one_letter_code
_entity_poly.pdbx_strand_id
1 'polypeptide(L)'
;MKSRQEPPLLHGKFKGYGYRMTQGREAVMNALAGAKDHLSAEDIYMKVHPAYPAIGLTSVYRTLEVLVSTGLVYKFDFGDGRARYEIAEGPRVEAHHHHLVCTGCGRIIDYADFIDEELALLKKTEAGLTKKYNFTIINHLIQFYGFCNKCKTKKNEK
;
A
#
# COMPACT_ATOMS: atom_id res chain seq x y z
N MET A 1 6.64 -19.33 -20.52
CA MET A 1 6.21 -17.93 -20.25
C MET A 1 4.76 -17.99 -19.77
N LYS A 2 4.51 -17.90 -18.46
CA LYS A 2 3.15 -17.82 -17.92
C LYS A 2 2.76 -16.34 -17.89
N SER A 3 1.84 -15.93 -18.74
CA SER A 3 1.16 -14.64 -18.69
C SER A 3 0.50 -14.50 -17.31
N ARG A 4 1.03 -13.63 -16.46
CA ARG A 4 0.33 -13.23 -15.24
C ARG A 4 -0.90 -12.46 -15.67
N GLN A 5 -2.06 -13.06 -15.49
CA GLN A 5 -3.35 -12.43 -15.70
C GLN A 5 -3.44 -11.21 -14.77
N GLU A 6 -3.69 -10.06 -15.37
CA GLU A 6 -4.03 -8.80 -14.72
C GLU A 6 -5.20 -9.01 -13.76
N PRO A 7 -5.30 -8.24 -12.68
CA PRO A 7 -6.52 -8.22 -11.90
C PRO A 7 -7.62 -7.49 -12.67
N PRO A 8 -8.57 -8.20 -13.31
CA PRO A 8 -9.65 -7.59 -14.11
C PRO A 8 -10.53 -6.67 -13.27
N LEU A 9 -10.54 -6.89 -11.94
CA LEU A 9 -11.30 -6.12 -10.95
C LEU A 9 -10.82 -4.68 -10.80
N LEU A 10 -9.50 -4.43 -10.78
CA LEU A 10 -8.96 -3.09 -10.57
C LEU A 10 -9.28 -2.15 -11.73
N HIS A 11 -9.10 -2.61 -12.98
CA HIS A 11 -9.43 -1.85 -14.18
C HIS A 11 -10.93 -1.57 -14.30
N GLY A 12 -11.77 -2.57 -13.98
CA GLY A 12 -13.22 -2.41 -13.99
C GLY A 12 -13.71 -1.37 -12.98
N LYS A 13 -13.20 -1.44 -11.74
CA LYS A 13 -13.51 -0.47 -10.69
C LYS A 13 -13.05 0.94 -11.06
N PHE A 14 -11.84 1.10 -11.59
CA PHE A 14 -11.32 2.40 -12.01
C PHE A 14 -12.20 3.07 -13.08
N LYS A 15 -12.67 2.31 -14.07
CA LYS A 15 -13.63 2.79 -15.05
C LYS A 15 -14.98 3.14 -14.42
N GLY A 16 -15.43 2.38 -13.44
CA GLY A 16 -16.67 2.64 -12.70
C GLY A 16 -16.69 3.98 -11.96
N TYR A 17 -15.50 4.50 -11.58
CA TYR A 17 -15.36 5.85 -11.01
C TYR A 17 -15.35 6.98 -12.07
N GLY A 18 -15.62 6.67 -13.34
CA GLY A 18 -15.67 7.65 -14.43
C GLY A 18 -14.31 8.05 -15.01
N TYR A 19 -13.23 7.42 -14.60
CA TYR A 19 -11.91 7.72 -15.13
C TYR A 19 -11.59 6.95 -16.41
N ARG A 20 -11.10 7.68 -17.42
CA ARG A 20 -10.61 7.05 -18.66
C ARG A 20 -9.31 6.29 -18.40
N MET A 21 -9.25 5.02 -18.78
CA MET A 21 -8.00 4.27 -18.81
C MET A 21 -7.08 4.82 -19.91
N THR A 22 -5.84 5.10 -19.55
CA THR A 22 -4.76 5.48 -20.46
C THR A 22 -3.62 4.49 -20.31
N GLN A 23 -2.77 4.38 -21.32
CA GLN A 23 -1.60 3.49 -21.28
C GLN A 23 -0.71 3.76 -20.04
N GLY A 24 -0.54 5.05 -19.67
CA GLY A 24 0.21 5.42 -18.49
C GLY A 24 -0.42 4.95 -17.18
N ARG A 25 -1.73 5.09 -17.03
CA ARG A 25 -2.47 4.60 -15.86
C ARG A 25 -2.42 3.10 -15.75
N GLU A 26 -2.62 2.41 -16.84
CA GLU A 26 -2.53 0.96 -16.92
C GLU A 26 -1.13 0.46 -16.53
N ALA A 27 -0.08 1.07 -17.06
CA ALA A 27 1.30 0.72 -16.72
C ALA A 27 1.61 0.89 -15.22
N VAL A 28 1.14 1.99 -14.60
CA VAL A 28 1.28 2.23 -13.16
C VAL A 28 0.53 1.18 -12.34
N MET A 29 -0.71 0.87 -12.71
CA MET A 29 -1.53 -0.12 -12.02
C MET A 29 -0.91 -1.53 -12.13
N ASN A 30 -0.38 -1.90 -13.29
CA ASN A 30 0.29 -3.18 -13.50
C ASN A 30 1.59 -3.28 -12.70
N ALA A 31 2.35 -2.18 -12.59
CA ALA A 31 3.55 -2.13 -11.77
C ALA A 31 3.24 -2.37 -10.29
N LEU A 32 2.14 -1.78 -9.78
CA LEU A 32 1.66 -2.01 -8.41
C LEU A 32 1.16 -3.45 -8.23
N ALA A 33 0.33 -3.95 -9.15
CA ALA A 33 -0.24 -5.30 -9.06
C ALA A 33 0.82 -6.41 -9.09
N GLY A 34 1.91 -6.18 -9.81
CA GLY A 34 3.05 -7.10 -9.87
C GLY A 34 4.05 -6.98 -8.72
N ALA A 35 3.90 -5.98 -7.85
CA ALA A 35 4.81 -5.77 -6.73
C ALA A 35 4.54 -6.76 -5.59
N LYS A 36 5.62 -7.15 -4.93
CA LYS A 36 5.57 -7.91 -3.66
C LYS A 36 5.73 -6.99 -2.45
N ASP A 37 6.32 -5.83 -2.68
CA ASP A 37 6.67 -4.85 -1.67
C ASP A 37 5.89 -3.55 -1.93
N HIS A 38 5.83 -2.70 -0.90
CA HIS A 38 5.28 -1.36 -1.01
C HIS A 38 6.19 -0.50 -1.88
N LEU A 39 5.68 0.04 -2.98
CA LEU A 39 6.46 0.83 -3.94
C LEU A 39 6.28 2.33 -3.69
N SER A 40 7.37 3.09 -3.76
CA SER A 40 7.30 4.54 -3.90
C SER A 40 6.92 4.95 -5.34
N ALA A 41 6.59 6.22 -5.55
CA ALA A 41 6.31 6.73 -6.89
C ALA A 41 7.55 6.62 -7.81
N GLU A 42 8.72 6.82 -7.24
CA GLU A 42 10.00 6.67 -7.93
C GLU A 42 10.27 5.22 -8.33
N ASP A 43 9.98 4.26 -7.43
CA ASP A 43 10.13 2.83 -7.74
C ASP A 43 9.20 2.41 -8.88
N ILE A 44 7.96 2.90 -8.87
CA ILE A 44 6.99 2.68 -9.94
C ILE A 44 7.47 3.29 -11.25
N TYR A 45 7.97 4.54 -11.19
CA TYR A 45 8.53 5.20 -12.35
C TYR A 45 9.68 4.39 -12.96
N MET A 46 10.62 3.94 -12.14
CA MET A 46 11.77 3.15 -12.61
C MET A 46 11.35 1.81 -13.23
N LYS A 47 10.23 1.22 -12.79
CA LYS A 47 9.67 0.00 -13.38
C LYS A 47 8.94 0.25 -14.71
N VAL A 48 8.26 1.39 -14.84
CA VAL A 48 7.41 1.72 -15.97
C VAL A 48 8.20 2.37 -17.12
N HIS A 49 9.12 3.27 -16.79
CA HIS A 49 9.83 4.11 -17.77
C HIS A 49 10.60 3.35 -18.86
N PRO A 50 11.27 2.20 -18.59
CA PRO A 50 11.98 1.45 -19.63
C PRO A 50 11.07 0.96 -20.77
N ALA A 51 9.82 0.60 -20.46
CA ALA A 51 8.84 0.13 -21.45
C ALA A 51 8.00 1.27 -22.03
N TYR A 52 7.85 2.36 -21.29
CA TYR A 52 7.02 3.52 -21.63
C TYR A 52 7.76 4.84 -21.39
N PRO A 53 8.77 5.20 -22.22
CA PRO A 53 9.61 6.39 -21.98
C PRO A 53 8.85 7.73 -21.98
N ALA A 54 7.67 7.77 -22.60
CA ALA A 54 6.81 8.97 -22.59
C ALA A 54 6.11 9.23 -21.25
N ILE A 55 6.14 8.25 -20.30
CA ILE A 55 5.53 8.40 -18.99
C ILE A 55 6.56 9.01 -18.04
N GLY A 56 6.37 10.29 -17.70
CA GLY A 56 7.19 10.97 -16.71
C GLY A 56 6.75 10.72 -15.26
N LEU A 57 7.61 11.00 -14.30
CA LEU A 57 7.35 10.84 -12.87
C LEU A 57 6.10 11.61 -12.41
N THR A 58 5.86 12.81 -12.94
CA THR A 58 4.64 13.58 -12.66
C THR A 58 3.36 12.83 -13.06
N SER A 59 3.39 12.08 -14.16
CA SER A 59 2.26 11.27 -14.61
C SER A 59 2.01 10.09 -13.67
N VAL A 60 3.07 9.52 -13.10
CA VAL A 60 2.98 8.48 -12.06
C VAL A 60 2.29 9.04 -10.81
N TYR A 61 2.76 10.18 -10.29
CA TYR A 61 2.15 10.83 -9.12
C TYR A 61 0.67 11.15 -9.34
N ARG A 62 0.32 11.77 -10.46
CA ARG A 62 -1.10 12.09 -10.80
C ARG A 62 -1.96 10.82 -10.87
N THR A 63 -1.42 9.73 -11.38
CA THR A 63 -2.14 8.45 -11.43
C THR A 63 -2.35 7.89 -10.02
N LEU A 64 -1.32 7.92 -9.17
CA LEU A 64 -1.38 7.47 -7.79
C LEU A 64 -2.38 8.30 -6.96
N GLU A 65 -2.40 9.63 -7.12
CA GLU A 65 -3.38 10.51 -6.48
C GLU A 65 -4.81 10.11 -6.81
N VAL A 66 -5.10 9.84 -8.09
CA VAL A 66 -6.43 9.37 -8.50
C VAL A 66 -6.75 8.00 -7.90
N LEU A 67 -5.80 7.07 -7.90
CA LEU A 67 -5.99 5.73 -7.34
C LEU A 67 -6.22 5.77 -5.81
N VAL A 68 -5.54 6.66 -5.10
CA VAL A 68 -5.74 6.88 -3.66
C VAL A 68 -7.09 7.54 -3.39
N SER A 69 -7.45 8.59 -4.15
CA SER A 69 -8.75 9.29 -3.97
C SER A 69 -9.96 8.41 -4.24
N THR A 70 -9.80 7.37 -5.07
CA THR A 70 -10.83 6.37 -5.36
C THR A 70 -10.82 5.18 -4.39
N GLY A 71 -9.88 5.13 -3.44
CA GLY A 71 -9.73 4.02 -2.51
C GLY A 71 -9.22 2.72 -3.16
N LEU A 72 -8.71 2.77 -4.39
CA LEU A 72 -8.16 1.61 -5.09
C LEU A 72 -6.72 1.30 -4.69
N VAL A 73 -6.03 2.28 -4.10
CA VAL A 73 -4.65 2.17 -3.63
C VAL A 73 -4.56 2.82 -2.26
N TYR A 74 -3.89 2.17 -1.34
CA TYR A 74 -3.49 2.77 -0.06
C TYR A 74 -2.17 3.51 -0.22
N LYS A 75 -2.06 4.63 0.50
CA LYS A 75 -0.84 5.41 0.63
C LYS A 75 -0.37 5.32 2.06
N PHE A 76 0.88 4.91 2.26
CA PHE A 76 1.52 4.77 3.57
C PHE A 76 2.66 5.77 3.71
N ASP A 77 2.80 6.32 4.89
CA ASP A 77 3.99 7.04 5.33
C ASP A 77 4.64 6.24 6.46
N PHE A 78 5.84 5.75 6.21
CA PHE A 78 6.60 4.97 7.18
C PHE A 78 7.62 5.81 7.96
N GLY A 79 7.56 7.14 7.84
CA GLY A 79 8.39 8.06 8.61
C GLY A 79 9.80 8.27 8.02
N ASP A 80 10.05 7.81 6.80
CA ASP A 80 11.33 7.99 6.08
C ASP A 80 11.28 9.11 5.02
N GLY A 81 10.19 9.88 5.00
CA GLY A 81 9.96 10.96 4.05
C GLY A 81 9.54 10.51 2.66
N ARG A 82 9.24 9.21 2.47
CA ARG A 82 8.77 8.65 1.20
C ARG A 82 7.41 8.00 1.36
N ALA A 83 6.43 8.47 0.60
CA ALA A 83 5.16 7.77 0.49
C ALA A 83 5.33 6.47 -0.29
N ARG A 84 4.67 5.41 0.19
CA ARG A 84 4.60 4.11 -0.49
C ARG A 84 3.16 3.75 -0.78
N TYR A 85 2.98 2.91 -1.77
CA TYR A 85 1.66 2.61 -2.32
C TYR A 85 1.46 1.10 -2.45
N GLU A 86 0.24 0.67 -2.14
CA GLU A 86 -0.21 -0.71 -2.26
C GLU A 86 -1.65 -0.74 -2.78
N ILE A 87 -2.00 -1.75 -3.57
CA ILE A 87 -3.37 -1.94 -4.03
C ILE A 87 -4.26 -2.30 -2.85
N ALA A 88 -5.36 -1.54 -2.67
CA ALA A 88 -6.33 -1.74 -1.60
C ALA A 88 -7.12 -3.05 -1.72
N GLU A 89 -7.23 -3.58 -2.92
CA GLU A 89 -7.87 -4.86 -3.22
C GLU A 89 -7.05 -5.63 -4.25
N GLY A 90 -6.28 -6.58 -3.80
CA GLY A 90 -5.54 -7.51 -4.64
C GLY A 90 -5.87 -8.95 -4.24
N PRO A 91 -5.34 -9.96 -4.94
CA PRO A 91 -5.50 -11.37 -4.55
C PRO A 91 -4.92 -11.71 -3.17
N ARG A 92 -4.33 -10.74 -2.48
CA ARG A 92 -3.85 -10.81 -1.10
C ARG A 92 -4.84 -10.28 -0.07
N VAL A 93 -6.01 -9.80 -0.47
CA VAL A 93 -7.06 -9.23 0.42
C VAL A 93 -7.64 -10.25 1.39
N GLU A 94 -7.39 -11.53 1.21
CA GLU A 94 -7.74 -12.54 2.21
C GLU A 94 -6.86 -12.51 3.46
N ALA A 95 -5.75 -11.80 3.44
CA ALA A 95 -4.90 -11.64 4.61
C ALA A 95 -4.80 -10.15 5.00
N HIS A 96 -5.66 -9.75 5.92
CA HIS A 96 -5.42 -8.53 6.70
C HIS A 96 -3.98 -8.59 7.19
N HIS A 97 -3.19 -7.57 6.95
CA HIS A 97 -1.81 -7.51 7.38
C HIS A 97 -1.49 -6.15 7.99
N HIS A 98 -0.53 -6.13 8.87
CA HIS A 98 -0.02 -4.93 9.50
C HIS A 98 1.49 -4.81 9.24
N HIS A 99 2.08 -3.71 9.63
CA HIS A 99 3.45 -3.39 9.26
C HIS A 99 4.37 -3.26 10.47
N LEU A 100 5.55 -3.90 10.40
CA LEU A 100 6.68 -3.62 11.29
C LEU A 100 7.67 -2.72 10.54
N VAL A 101 7.98 -1.56 11.08
CA VAL A 101 8.85 -0.57 10.45
C VAL A 101 10.13 -0.43 11.26
N CYS A 102 11.26 -0.72 10.64
CA CYS A 102 12.56 -0.49 11.27
C CYS A 102 12.99 0.96 11.09
N THR A 103 13.02 1.73 12.17
CA THR A 103 13.46 3.12 12.18
C THR A 103 14.96 3.30 11.95
N GLY A 104 15.75 2.22 12.01
CA GLY A 104 17.20 2.27 11.76
C GLY A 104 17.61 2.09 10.30
N CYS A 105 16.85 1.31 9.51
CA CYS A 105 17.21 1.03 8.10
C CYS A 105 16.03 1.15 7.14
N GLY A 106 14.84 1.55 7.60
CA GLY A 106 13.65 1.70 6.76
C GLY A 106 13.03 0.38 6.28
N ARG A 107 13.49 -0.77 6.77
CA ARG A 107 12.92 -2.07 6.39
C ARG A 107 11.47 -2.15 6.88
N ILE A 108 10.59 -2.57 5.98
CA ILE A 108 9.19 -2.86 6.25
C ILE A 108 8.99 -4.37 6.19
N ILE A 109 8.22 -4.91 7.11
CA ILE A 109 7.82 -6.31 7.15
C ILE A 109 6.31 -6.34 7.29
N ASP A 110 5.64 -6.97 6.33
CA ASP A 110 4.22 -7.28 6.43
C ASP A 110 4.07 -8.51 7.32
N TYR A 111 3.17 -8.45 8.28
CA TYR A 111 2.87 -9.58 9.13
C TYR A 111 1.36 -9.83 9.20
N ALA A 112 1.02 -11.09 9.32
CA ALA A 112 -0.34 -11.58 9.50
C ALA A 112 -0.46 -12.48 10.75
N ASP A 113 0.62 -12.62 11.51
CA ASP A 113 0.60 -13.32 12.79
C ASP A 113 -0.26 -12.53 13.78
N PHE A 114 -1.03 -13.24 14.62
CA PHE A 114 -1.91 -12.65 15.64
C PHE A 114 -3.08 -11.81 15.09
N ILE A 115 -3.35 -11.87 13.81
CA ILE A 115 -4.39 -11.05 13.14
C ILE A 115 -5.78 -11.32 13.72
N ASP A 116 -6.12 -12.56 14.04
CA ASP A 116 -7.46 -12.89 14.55
C ASP A 116 -7.72 -12.23 15.91
N GLU A 117 -6.74 -12.24 16.81
CA GLU A 117 -6.79 -11.58 18.11
C GLU A 117 -6.84 -10.06 17.97
N GLU A 118 -6.00 -9.51 17.09
CA GLU A 118 -5.97 -8.07 16.80
C GLU A 118 -7.31 -7.60 16.22
N LEU A 119 -7.86 -8.31 15.24
CA LEU A 119 -9.16 -7.96 14.64
C LEU A 119 -10.31 -8.06 15.64
N ALA A 120 -10.30 -9.04 16.55
CA ALA A 120 -11.31 -9.14 17.61
C ALA A 120 -11.27 -7.92 18.53
N LEU A 121 -10.07 -7.49 18.93
CA LEU A 121 -9.86 -6.29 19.75
C LEU A 121 -10.29 -5.02 19.00
N LEU A 122 -9.88 -4.88 17.74
CA LEU A 122 -10.21 -3.73 16.91
C LEU A 122 -11.70 -3.58 16.69
N LYS A 123 -12.42 -4.65 16.33
CA LYS A 123 -13.87 -4.64 16.18
C LYS A 123 -14.59 -4.14 17.44
N LYS A 124 -14.15 -4.61 18.62
CA LYS A 124 -14.69 -4.14 19.89
C LYS A 124 -14.41 -2.65 20.13
N THR A 125 -13.19 -2.20 19.84
CA THR A 125 -12.77 -0.81 19.99
C THR A 125 -13.52 0.10 19.03
N GLU A 126 -13.61 -0.26 17.76
CA GLU A 126 -14.33 0.48 16.71
C GLU A 126 -15.82 0.62 17.03
N ALA A 127 -16.47 -0.44 17.50
CA ALA A 127 -17.87 -0.40 17.93
C ALA A 127 -18.06 0.57 19.12
N GLY A 128 -17.14 0.55 20.09
CA GLY A 128 -17.14 1.48 21.22
C GLY A 128 -16.96 2.94 20.80
N LEU A 129 -16.00 3.20 19.92
CA LEU A 129 -15.71 4.54 19.38
C LEU A 129 -16.89 5.07 18.55
N THR A 130 -17.43 4.24 17.66
CA THR A 130 -18.61 4.57 16.84
C THR A 130 -19.78 5.00 17.72
N LYS A 131 -20.07 4.23 18.76
CA LYS A 131 -21.17 4.55 19.71
C LYS A 131 -20.88 5.81 20.51
N LYS A 132 -19.64 5.96 21.03
CA LYS A 132 -19.30 7.08 21.93
C LYS A 132 -19.24 8.42 21.22
N TYR A 133 -18.72 8.43 19.99
CA TYR A 133 -18.44 9.68 19.25
C TYR A 133 -19.39 9.92 18.07
N ASN A 134 -20.38 9.03 17.85
CA ASN A 134 -21.27 9.08 16.68
C ASN A 134 -20.48 9.18 15.36
N PHE A 135 -19.44 8.32 15.22
CA PHE A 135 -18.47 8.36 14.13
C PHE A 135 -18.52 7.06 13.33
N THR A 136 -18.55 7.15 12.00
CA THR A 136 -18.47 5.96 11.13
C THR A 136 -17.01 5.67 10.80
N ILE A 137 -16.49 4.58 11.34
CA ILE A 137 -15.14 4.09 11.02
C ILE A 137 -15.22 3.25 9.76
N ILE A 138 -14.42 3.58 8.76
CA ILE A 138 -14.39 2.89 7.46
C ILE A 138 -13.09 2.09 7.26
N ASN A 139 -12.04 2.40 8.00
CA ASN A 139 -10.73 1.73 7.91
C ASN A 139 -9.87 2.04 9.14
N HIS A 140 -8.85 1.23 9.36
CA HIS A 140 -7.80 1.46 10.35
C HIS A 140 -6.43 1.12 9.76
N LEU A 141 -5.38 1.63 10.39
CA LEU A 141 -4.00 1.35 10.04
C LEU A 141 -3.20 1.04 11.32
N ILE A 142 -2.50 -0.09 11.32
CA ILE A 142 -1.59 -0.45 12.42
C ILE A 142 -0.17 -0.55 11.87
N GLN A 143 0.73 0.19 12.51
CA GLN A 143 2.15 0.16 12.23
C GLN A 143 2.92 0.11 13.55
N PHE A 144 3.84 -0.84 13.67
CA PHE A 144 4.76 -0.92 14.80
C PHE A 144 6.14 -0.41 14.37
N TYR A 145 6.70 0.49 15.15
CA TYR A 145 8.01 1.08 14.90
C TYR A 145 9.04 0.54 15.89
N GLY A 146 10.21 0.15 15.38
CA GLY A 146 11.26 -0.41 16.23
C GLY A 146 12.57 -0.59 15.47
N PHE A 147 13.40 -1.52 15.93
CA PHE A 147 14.68 -1.85 15.30
C PHE A 147 14.73 -3.33 14.93
N CYS A 148 15.06 -3.63 13.68
CA CYS A 148 15.34 -4.99 13.26
C CYS A 148 16.65 -5.49 13.93
N ASN A 149 16.88 -6.81 13.92
CA ASN A 149 18.05 -7.42 14.55
C ASN A 149 19.37 -6.77 14.13
N LYS A 150 19.53 -6.42 12.85
CA LYS A 150 20.74 -5.75 12.33
C LYS A 150 20.94 -4.34 12.87
N CYS A 151 19.85 -3.63 13.20
CA CYS A 151 19.94 -2.25 13.70
C CYS A 151 19.95 -2.18 15.22
N LYS A 152 19.39 -3.19 15.90
CA LYS A 152 19.42 -3.29 17.35
C LYS A 152 20.85 -3.47 17.89
N THR A 153 21.65 -4.29 17.23
CA THR A 153 23.07 -4.50 17.61
C THR A 153 23.91 -3.24 17.46
N LYS A 154 23.69 -2.45 16.40
CA LYS A 154 24.43 -1.19 16.17
C LYS A 154 24.12 -0.10 17.19
N LYS A 155 22.98 -0.16 17.88
CA LYS A 155 22.59 0.83 18.90
C LYS A 155 23.19 0.52 20.29
N ASN A 156 23.57 -0.74 20.53
CA ASN A 156 24.19 -1.16 21.80
C ASN A 156 25.72 -0.96 21.79
N GLU A 157 26.31 -0.55 20.66
CA GLU A 157 27.74 -0.30 20.50
C GLU A 157 28.11 1.20 20.57
N LYS A 158 27.17 2.06 20.93
CA LYS A 158 27.36 3.49 21.21
C LYS A 158 26.94 3.80 22.67
#